data_c1c3e6fc527b7df6b9c73b60ac9b31a8
#
_entry.id   c1c3e6fc527b7df6b9c73b60ac9b31a8
#
_cell.length_a   1.000
_cell.length_b   1.000
_cell.length_c   1.000
_cell.angle_alpha   90.00
_cell.angle_beta   90.00
_cell.angle_gamma   90.00
#
_symmetry.space_group_name_H-M   'P 1'
#
loop_
_entity.id
_entity.type
_entity.pdbx_description
1 polymer ?
#
loop_
_entity_poly.entity_id
_entity_poly.type
_entity_poly.pdbx_seq_one_letter_code
_entity_poly.pdbx_strand_id
1 'polypeptide(L)'
;MSVDNNMTIDLSVLSTLEKERGIALEELFALVENALLLAYMKQPGAIKGSRAEIDRKSGQFVILAPELDDDNQKIAEFDDTPNNFGRIAAATVRQVLAQRLRDAEDASVLGEFRDREGTLVSGVVQQGNNPRMVQIDLGTVEAVLPANEQVPGEKYPHGARIRAYLVEARRGQKGPSIVLSRSHPNLVLRLFEHEVPEISDGLVKIASIAREAGHRSKIAVHATDPSINAKGACIGDMGARVRAVAAELNDEKIDIVDYSSDPAEFIAAALSPAKVTEV
;
A
#
# COMPACT_ATOMS: atom_id res chain seq x y z
N MET A 1 27.11 40.36 27.35
CA MET A 1 27.02 39.93 25.96
C MET A 1 25.90 38.91 25.91
N SER A 2 24.71 39.34 25.59
CA SER A 2 23.54 38.46 25.44
C SER A 2 23.77 37.59 24.23
N VAL A 3 23.97 36.30 24.43
CA VAL A 3 23.87 35.31 23.38
C VAL A 3 22.39 35.08 23.19
N ASP A 4 21.82 35.69 22.13
CA ASP A 4 20.48 35.36 21.68
C ASP A 4 20.47 33.89 21.27
N ASN A 5 20.19 33.04 22.22
CA ASN A 5 19.97 31.62 22.00
C ASN A 5 18.57 31.52 21.37
N ASN A 6 18.52 31.48 20.05
CA ASN A 6 17.27 31.42 19.27
C ASN A 6 16.62 30.05 19.51
N MET A 7 16.00 29.85 20.69
CA MET A 7 15.27 28.64 21.10
C MET A 7 13.82 28.71 20.60
N THR A 8 13.65 29.03 19.32
CA THR A 8 12.33 29.14 18.68
C THR A 8 12.15 28.11 17.59
N ILE A 9 10.96 27.54 17.55
CA ILE A 9 10.49 26.63 16.49
C ILE A 9 9.67 27.47 15.52
N ASP A 10 9.91 27.26 14.22
CA ASP A 10 9.14 27.93 13.19
C ASP A 10 7.71 27.37 13.13
N LEU A 11 6.77 28.13 13.68
CA LEU A 11 5.35 27.77 13.73
C LEU A 11 4.70 27.73 12.33
N SER A 12 5.30 28.43 11.34
CA SER A 12 4.77 28.42 9.98
C SER A 12 4.85 27.02 9.35
N VAL A 13 5.90 26.26 9.67
CA VAL A 13 6.08 24.87 9.21
C VAL A 13 4.98 23.99 9.81
N LEU A 14 4.65 24.15 11.08
CA LEU A 14 3.59 23.38 11.75
C LEU A 14 2.22 23.70 11.16
N SER A 15 1.93 24.98 10.92
CA SER A 15 0.68 25.42 10.30
C SER A 15 0.54 24.93 8.86
N THR A 16 1.64 24.84 8.12
CA THR A 16 1.65 24.29 6.76
C THR A 16 1.32 22.79 6.78
N LEU A 17 1.92 22.04 7.70
CA LEU A 17 1.63 20.59 7.87
C LEU A 17 0.18 20.33 8.27
N GLU A 18 -0.40 21.18 9.13
CA GLU A 18 -1.82 21.10 9.47
C GLU A 18 -2.71 21.29 8.23
N LYS A 19 -2.46 22.34 7.45
CA LYS A 19 -3.29 22.69 6.26
C LYS A 19 -3.13 21.69 5.11
N GLU A 20 -1.91 21.25 4.84
CA GLU A 20 -1.63 20.39 3.67
C GLU A 20 -1.87 18.91 3.95
N ARG A 21 -1.72 18.48 5.20
CA ARG A 21 -1.75 17.06 5.58
C ARG A 21 -2.84 16.70 6.57
N GLY A 22 -3.60 17.67 7.05
CA GLY A 22 -4.71 17.45 7.99
C GLY A 22 -4.28 16.93 9.36
N ILE A 23 -3.01 17.13 9.76
CA ILE A 23 -2.49 16.72 11.07
C ILE A 23 -2.82 17.83 12.06
N ALA A 24 -3.54 17.51 13.15
CA ALA A 24 -3.92 18.51 14.14
C ALA A 24 -2.69 19.22 14.74
N LEU A 25 -2.74 20.54 14.83
CA LEU A 25 -1.62 21.36 15.32
C LEU A 25 -1.17 20.95 16.72
N GLU A 26 -2.12 20.62 17.62
CA GLU A 26 -1.80 20.14 18.97
C GLU A 26 -1.07 18.80 18.98
N GLU A 27 -1.37 17.92 18.02
CA GLU A 27 -0.63 16.65 17.85
C GLU A 27 0.82 16.93 17.45
N LEU A 28 1.04 17.92 16.56
CA LEU A 28 2.38 18.33 16.13
C LEU A 28 3.16 18.95 17.30
N PHE A 29 2.53 19.80 18.14
CA PHE A 29 3.17 20.33 19.34
C PHE A 29 3.57 19.23 20.32
N ALA A 30 2.66 18.33 20.64
CA ALA A 30 2.94 17.21 21.54
C ALA A 30 4.08 16.31 21.02
N LEU A 31 4.11 16.08 19.72
CA LEU A 31 5.17 15.31 19.06
C LEU A 31 6.54 15.99 19.21
N VAL A 32 6.58 17.30 19.00
CA VAL A 32 7.82 18.09 19.09
C VAL A 32 8.26 18.20 20.56
N GLU A 33 7.36 18.45 21.50
CA GLU A 33 7.64 18.50 22.94
C GLU A 33 8.25 17.17 23.42
N ASN A 34 7.67 16.04 23.03
CA ASN A 34 8.21 14.71 23.34
C ASN A 34 9.61 14.50 22.74
N ALA A 35 9.82 14.94 21.50
CA ALA A 35 11.12 14.81 20.84
C ALA A 35 12.20 15.66 21.51
N LEU A 36 11.87 16.88 21.92
CA LEU A 36 12.74 17.76 22.67
C LEU A 36 13.12 17.15 24.04
N LEU A 37 12.12 16.59 24.73
CA LEU A 37 12.34 15.90 26.00
C LEU A 37 13.30 14.70 25.82
N LEU A 38 13.08 13.86 24.80
CA LEU A 38 13.96 12.72 24.51
C LEU A 38 15.38 13.16 24.16
N ALA A 39 15.54 14.29 23.46
CA ALA A 39 16.83 14.86 23.14
C ALA A 39 17.52 15.40 24.39
N TYR A 40 16.79 16.05 25.29
CA TYR A 40 17.26 16.51 26.58
C TYR A 40 17.72 15.34 27.47
N MET A 41 16.92 14.26 27.56
CA MET A 41 17.25 13.09 28.38
C MET A 41 18.53 12.37 27.96
N LYS A 42 19.05 12.66 26.76
CA LYS A 42 20.36 12.16 26.28
C LYS A 42 21.53 13.06 26.70
N GLN A 43 21.25 14.22 27.28
CA GLN A 43 22.31 15.13 27.73
C GLN A 43 22.85 14.72 29.10
N PRO A 44 24.16 14.96 29.35
CA PRO A 44 24.72 14.79 30.70
C PRO A 44 24.03 15.74 31.68
N GLY A 45 23.57 15.21 32.82
CA GLY A 45 22.92 15.98 33.86
C GLY A 45 21.39 16.11 33.67
N ALA A 46 20.78 15.47 32.68
CA ALA A 46 19.34 15.50 32.49
C ALA A 46 18.57 14.97 33.71
N ILE A 47 17.56 15.71 34.15
CA ILE A 47 16.75 15.42 35.34
C ILE A 47 15.56 14.57 34.95
N LYS A 48 15.34 13.45 35.63
CA LYS A 48 14.16 12.59 35.41
C LYS A 48 12.87 13.30 35.85
N GLY A 49 11.79 13.10 35.10
CA GLY A 49 10.53 13.74 35.35
C GLY A 49 10.38 15.11 34.72
N SER A 50 11.38 15.59 33.98
CA SER A 50 11.31 16.82 33.20
C SER A 50 10.27 16.71 32.09
N ARG A 51 9.77 17.84 31.60
CA ARG A 51 8.91 17.97 30.43
C ARG A 51 9.37 19.12 29.55
N ALA A 52 9.10 19.01 28.27
CA ALA A 52 9.28 20.13 27.34
C ALA A 52 7.94 20.85 27.14
N GLU A 53 7.98 22.15 27.03
CA GLU A 53 6.81 22.99 26.75
C GLU A 53 7.15 23.98 25.66
N ILE A 54 6.23 24.17 24.69
CA ILE A 54 6.36 25.11 23.58
C ILE A 54 5.29 26.17 23.72
N ASP A 55 5.68 27.45 23.72
CA ASP A 55 4.74 28.54 23.63
C ASP A 55 4.09 28.57 22.22
N ARG A 56 2.76 28.42 22.19
CA ARG A 56 1.97 28.29 20.96
C ARG A 56 1.93 29.59 20.11
N LYS A 57 2.36 30.72 20.68
CA LYS A 57 2.34 32.03 19.97
C LYS A 57 3.71 32.41 19.46
N SER A 58 4.75 32.24 20.27
CA SER A 58 6.12 32.64 19.95
C SER A 58 6.96 31.51 19.35
N GLY A 59 6.57 30.24 19.57
CA GLY A 59 7.36 29.07 19.20
C GLY A 59 8.58 28.85 20.12
N GLN A 60 8.73 29.64 21.20
CA GLN A 60 9.78 29.43 22.18
C GLN A 60 9.51 28.13 22.94
N PHE A 61 10.57 27.40 23.24
CA PHE A 61 10.46 26.18 24.04
C PHE A 61 11.36 26.24 25.27
N VAL A 62 10.92 25.56 26.32
CA VAL A 62 11.65 25.41 27.59
C VAL A 62 11.60 23.96 28.03
N ILE A 63 12.65 23.52 28.72
CA ILE A 63 12.67 22.24 29.45
C ILE A 63 12.44 22.55 30.94
N LEU A 64 11.32 22.07 31.45
CA LEU A 64 10.95 22.26 32.83
C LEU A 64 11.31 21.00 33.62
N ALA A 65 12.20 21.13 34.57
CA ALA A 65 12.62 20.07 35.46
C ALA A 65 11.86 20.18 36.82
N PRO A 66 11.49 19.04 37.43
CA PRO A 66 10.82 19.06 38.72
C PRO A 66 11.82 19.39 39.86
N GLU A 67 11.41 20.27 40.74
CA GLU A 67 11.99 20.43 42.06
C GLU A 67 11.28 19.49 43.02
N LEU A 68 12.04 18.62 43.68
CA LEU A 68 11.50 17.59 44.58
C LEU A 68 11.81 17.95 46.02
N ASP A 69 10.89 17.64 46.95
CA ASP A 69 11.13 17.68 48.38
C ASP A 69 11.89 16.45 48.89
N ASP A 70 12.12 16.40 50.22
CA ASP A 70 12.83 15.29 50.87
C ASP A 70 12.09 13.94 50.73
N ASP A 71 10.77 13.98 50.46
CA ASP A 71 9.89 12.81 50.23
C ASP A 71 9.72 12.47 48.75
N ASN A 72 10.55 13.02 47.82
CA ASN A 72 10.44 12.88 46.38
C ASN A 72 9.11 13.35 45.76
N GLN A 73 8.39 14.27 46.43
CA GLN A 73 7.21 14.89 45.88
C GLN A 73 7.58 16.16 45.11
N LYS A 74 6.94 16.38 43.96
CA LYS A 74 7.16 17.57 43.15
C LYS A 74 6.54 18.80 43.84
N ILE A 75 7.36 19.76 44.22
CA ILE A 75 6.95 21.03 44.86
C ILE A 75 6.90 22.20 43.89
N ALA A 76 7.78 22.20 42.87
CA ALA A 76 7.89 23.26 41.86
C ALA A 76 8.46 22.72 40.53
N GLU A 77 8.53 23.58 39.53
CA GLU A 77 9.28 23.36 38.30
C GLU A 77 10.22 24.54 38.04
N PHE A 78 11.38 24.28 37.49
CA PHE A 78 12.31 25.31 37.08
C PHE A 78 12.82 25.04 35.65
N ASP A 79 13.29 26.10 35.00
CA ASP A 79 13.89 26.01 33.66
C ASP A 79 15.31 25.41 33.71
N ASP A 80 15.44 24.20 33.18
CA ASP A 80 16.71 23.47 33.04
C ASP A 80 17.12 23.33 31.57
N THR A 81 16.74 24.28 30.73
CA THR A 81 17.09 24.26 29.32
C THR A 81 18.59 24.49 29.14
N PRO A 82 19.35 23.53 28.56
CA PRO A 82 20.79 23.68 28.42
C PRO A 82 21.15 24.82 27.45
N ASN A 83 22.17 25.63 27.78
CA ASN A 83 22.57 26.82 27.02
C ASN A 83 22.87 26.56 25.53
N ASN A 84 23.30 25.35 25.15
CA ASN A 84 23.62 24.98 23.77
C ASN A 84 22.56 24.08 23.13
N PHE A 85 21.37 23.95 23.75
CA PHE A 85 20.35 23.00 23.31
C PHE A 85 19.67 23.39 22.00
N GLY A 86 19.63 24.66 21.65
CA GLY A 86 18.90 25.17 20.46
C GLY A 86 19.31 24.47 19.13
N ARG A 87 20.61 24.16 18.95
CA ARG A 87 21.08 23.45 17.76
C ARG A 87 20.59 22.00 17.72
N ILE A 88 20.63 21.32 18.85
CA ILE A 88 20.15 19.93 19.00
C ILE A 88 18.63 19.89 18.83
N ALA A 89 17.92 20.83 19.47
CA ALA A 89 16.49 21.01 19.33
C ALA A 89 16.08 21.20 17.88
N ALA A 90 16.68 22.14 17.16
CA ALA A 90 16.36 22.41 15.76
C ALA A 90 16.61 21.19 14.83
N ALA A 91 17.66 20.41 15.08
CA ALA A 91 17.93 19.18 14.32
C ALA A 91 16.89 18.10 14.65
N THR A 92 16.56 17.92 15.92
CA THR A 92 15.57 16.95 16.41
C THR A 92 14.19 17.26 15.87
N VAL A 93 13.74 18.51 15.96
CA VAL A 93 12.43 18.96 15.45
C VAL A 93 12.32 18.67 13.95
N ARG A 94 13.32 19.08 13.16
CA ARG A 94 13.33 18.80 11.72
C ARG A 94 13.23 17.32 11.40
N GLN A 95 13.99 16.48 12.12
CA GLN A 95 13.97 15.03 11.93
C GLN A 95 12.60 14.43 12.24
N VAL A 96 11.99 14.83 13.35
CA VAL A 96 10.69 14.30 13.81
C VAL A 96 9.56 14.76 12.89
N LEU A 97 9.55 16.04 12.50
CA LEU A 97 8.55 16.54 11.55
C LEU A 97 8.68 15.88 10.17
N ALA A 98 9.91 15.70 9.67
CA ALA A 98 10.14 14.98 8.42
C ALA A 98 9.70 13.51 8.49
N GLN A 99 9.87 12.86 9.66
CA GLN A 99 9.37 11.51 9.86
C GLN A 99 7.84 11.48 9.90
N ARG A 100 7.21 12.41 10.63
CA ARG A 100 5.75 12.48 10.70
C ARG A 100 5.11 12.74 9.34
N LEU A 101 5.76 13.59 8.52
CA LEU A 101 5.32 13.85 7.15
C LEU A 101 5.35 12.56 6.31
N ARG A 102 6.48 11.82 6.35
CA ARG A 102 6.58 10.53 5.65
C ARG A 102 5.52 9.54 6.14
N ASP A 103 5.31 9.42 7.45
CA ASP A 103 4.29 8.52 8.01
C ASP A 103 2.88 8.87 7.53
N ALA A 104 2.56 10.15 7.38
CA ALA A 104 1.27 10.62 6.86
C ALA A 104 1.12 10.32 5.35
N GLU A 105 2.18 10.54 4.56
CA GLU A 105 2.22 10.18 3.14
C GLU A 105 2.05 8.67 2.94
N ASP A 106 2.79 7.87 3.70
CA ASP A 106 2.71 6.41 3.69
C ASP A 106 1.29 5.92 4.05
N ALA A 107 0.65 6.54 5.05
CA ALA A 107 -0.70 6.18 5.45
C ALA A 107 -1.74 6.52 4.36
N SER A 108 -1.58 7.66 3.68
CA SER A 108 -2.45 8.06 2.57
C SER A 108 -2.33 7.10 1.39
N VAL A 109 -1.10 6.80 0.96
CA VAL A 109 -0.83 5.83 -0.10
C VAL A 109 -1.38 4.45 0.26
N LEU A 110 -1.13 4.00 1.49
CA LEU A 110 -1.61 2.71 1.96
C LEU A 110 -3.14 2.63 1.96
N GLY A 111 -3.84 3.71 2.36
CA GLY A 111 -5.31 3.81 2.29
C GLY A 111 -5.82 3.63 0.87
N GLU A 112 -5.27 4.39 -0.09
CA GLU A 112 -5.63 4.31 -1.51
C GLU A 112 -5.50 2.88 -2.06
N PHE A 113 -4.37 2.21 -1.77
CA PHE A 113 -4.13 0.87 -2.30
C PHE A 113 -4.90 -0.23 -1.57
N ARG A 114 -5.26 -0.04 -0.29
CA ARG A 114 -6.15 -0.97 0.43
C ARG A 114 -7.54 -1.02 -0.20
N ASP A 115 -8.08 0.12 -0.57
CA ASP A 115 -9.39 0.20 -1.23
C ASP A 115 -9.37 -0.43 -2.63
N ARG A 116 -8.19 -0.64 -3.19
CA ARG A 116 -7.96 -1.26 -4.50
C ARG A 116 -7.51 -2.71 -4.42
N GLU A 117 -7.41 -3.31 -3.23
CA GLU A 117 -7.12 -4.74 -3.11
C GLU A 117 -8.13 -5.56 -3.90
N GLY A 118 -7.66 -6.60 -4.54
CA GLY A 118 -8.49 -7.41 -5.41
C GLY A 118 -8.74 -6.83 -6.81
N THR A 119 -8.15 -5.71 -7.18
CA THR A 119 -8.29 -5.10 -8.51
C THR A 119 -7.08 -5.34 -9.41
N LEU A 120 -7.25 -5.01 -10.70
CA LEU A 120 -6.18 -4.99 -11.68
C LEU A 120 -5.40 -3.68 -11.59
N VAL A 121 -4.08 -3.76 -11.50
CA VAL A 121 -3.18 -2.61 -11.55
C VAL A 121 -2.16 -2.77 -12.68
N SER A 122 -1.69 -1.65 -13.21
CA SER A 122 -0.67 -1.60 -14.25
C SER A 122 0.55 -0.86 -13.75
N GLY A 123 1.73 -1.38 -14.02
CA GLY A 123 2.98 -0.75 -13.61
C GLY A 123 4.14 -1.07 -14.55
N VAL A 124 5.28 -0.47 -14.28
CA VAL A 124 6.51 -0.62 -15.06
C VAL A 124 7.55 -1.37 -14.23
N VAL A 125 8.08 -2.45 -14.79
CA VAL A 125 9.13 -3.25 -14.13
C VAL A 125 10.38 -2.40 -13.94
N GLN A 126 10.86 -2.31 -12.71
CA GLN A 126 12.08 -1.60 -12.34
C GLN A 126 13.28 -2.55 -12.27
N GLN A 127 14.46 -1.98 -12.41
CA GLN A 127 15.70 -2.74 -12.25
C GLN A 127 15.92 -3.02 -10.76
N GLY A 128 15.91 -4.29 -10.39
CA GLY A 128 16.19 -4.73 -9.02
C GLY A 128 17.40 -5.67 -8.95
N ASN A 129 18.04 -5.70 -7.80
CA ASN A 129 19.19 -6.58 -7.55
C ASN A 129 18.80 -8.03 -7.22
N ASN A 130 17.51 -8.27 -7.02
CA ASN A 130 16.99 -9.57 -6.59
C ASN A 130 15.89 -10.06 -7.53
N PRO A 131 16.15 -11.06 -8.39
CA PRO A 131 15.14 -11.59 -9.31
C PRO A 131 13.96 -12.30 -8.60
N ARG A 132 14.13 -12.64 -7.31
CA ARG A 132 13.04 -13.20 -6.49
C ARG A 132 12.05 -12.14 -5.99
N MET A 133 12.36 -10.86 -6.15
CA MET A 133 11.56 -9.73 -5.71
C MET A 133 11.57 -8.70 -6.83
N VAL A 134 10.72 -8.91 -7.85
CA VAL A 134 10.61 -7.95 -8.95
C VAL A 134 9.92 -6.69 -8.44
N GLN A 135 10.54 -5.53 -8.66
CA GLN A 135 9.98 -4.23 -8.31
C GLN A 135 9.18 -3.67 -9.48
N ILE A 136 8.02 -3.13 -9.17
CA ILE A 136 7.09 -2.58 -10.16
C ILE A 136 6.68 -1.19 -9.71
N ASP A 137 6.97 -0.21 -10.53
CA ASP A 137 6.56 1.17 -10.32
C ASP A 137 5.10 1.35 -10.75
N LEU A 138 4.25 1.73 -9.80
CA LEU A 138 2.84 2.05 -10.02
C LEU A 138 2.61 3.55 -10.21
N GLY A 139 3.69 4.36 -10.23
CA GLY A 139 3.66 5.82 -10.37
C GLY A 139 3.72 6.54 -9.03
N THR A 140 2.88 6.21 -8.07
CA THR A 140 2.84 6.82 -6.72
C THR A 140 3.63 6.01 -5.69
N VAL A 141 3.81 4.71 -5.93
CA VAL A 141 4.48 3.79 -5.01
C VAL A 141 5.15 2.65 -5.77
N GLU A 142 6.22 2.11 -5.22
CA GLU A 142 6.81 0.86 -5.68
C GLU A 142 6.09 -0.34 -5.07
N ALA A 143 5.65 -1.25 -5.93
CA ALA A 143 5.07 -2.53 -5.56
C ALA A 143 6.08 -3.67 -5.76
N VAL A 144 5.82 -4.80 -5.13
CA VAL A 144 6.65 -5.99 -5.24
C VAL A 144 5.87 -7.16 -5.83
N LEU A 145 6.53 -7.91 -6.72
CA LEU A 145 6.05 -9.18 -7.24
C LEU A 145 7.02 -10.28 -6.73
N PRO A 146 6.71 -10.90 -5.58
CA PRO A 146 7.58 -11.91 -4.98
C PRO A 146 7.56 -13.21 -5.78
N ALA A 147 8.58 -14.05 -5.60
CA ALA A 147 8.79 -15.25 -6.41
C ALA A 147 7.60 -16.23 -6.44
N ASN A 148 6.87 -16.35 -5.33
CA ASN A 148 5.67 -17.19 -5.23
C ASN A 148 4.45 -16.65 -5.98
N GLU A 149 4.48 -15.36 -6.34
CA GLU A 149 3.45 -14.67 -7.11
C GLU A 149 3.84 -14.46 -8.58
N GLN A 150 5.06 -14.84 -8.95
CA GLN A 150 5.53 -14.85 -10.34
C GLN A 150 5.04 -16.09 -11.09
N VAL A 151 4.89 -15.95 -12.40
CA VAL A 151 4.53 -17.08 -13.26
C VAL A 151 5.81 -17.80 -13.69
N PRO A 152 5.90 -19.14 -13.56
CA PRO A 152 7.04 -19.90 -14.01
C PRO A 152 7.35 -19.66 -15.50
N GLY A 153 8.59 -19.29 -15.80
CA GLY A 153 9.03 -19.03 -17.19
C GLY A 153 8.71 -17.65 -17.73
N GLU A 154 7.88 -16.84 -17.07
CA GLU A 154 7.63 -15.45 -17.43
C GLU A 154 8.85 -14.58 -17.15
N LYS A 155 9.17 -13.67 -18.06
CA LYS A 155 10.30 -12.74 -17.92
C LYS A 155 9.78 -11.34 -17.62
N TYR A 156 10.42 -10.67 -16.68
CA TYR A 156 10.09 -9.30 -16.25
C TYR A 156 11.25 -8.36 -16.58
N PRO A 157 11.48 -8.02 -17.88
CA PRO A 157 12.58 -7.15 -18.24
C PRO A 157 12.32 -5.72 -17.75
N HIS A 158 13.40 -5.02 -17.37
CA HIS A 158 13.31 -3.62 -16.99
C HIS A 158 12.62 -2.77 -18.07
N GLY A 159 11.75 -1.88 -17.65
CA GLY A 159 10.98 -1.01 -18.54
C GLY A 159 9.74 -1.65 -19.15
N ALA A 160 9.53 -2.96 -18.99
CA ALA A 160 8.31 -3.60 -19.45
C ALA A 160 7.10 -3.12 -18.64
N ARG A 161 6.00 -2.82 -19.33
CA ARG A 161 4.72 -2.55 -18.71
C ARG A 161 3.98 -3.85 -18.50
N ILE A 162 3.52 -4.12 -17.30
CA ILE A 162 2.74 -5.32 -16.97
C ILE A 162 1.48 -4.94 -16.22
N ARG A 163 0.45 -5.79 -16.34
CA ARG A 163 -0.73 -5.78 -15.51
C ARG A 163 -0.62 -6.87 -14.47
N ALA A 164 -1.05 -6.60 -13.26
CA ALA A 164 -1.01 -7.57 -12.16
C ALA A 164 -2.24 -7.43 -11.25
N TYR A 165 -2.54 -8.49 -10.53
CA TYR A 165 -3.56 -8.50 -9.49
C TYR A 165 -2.96 -7.95 -8.20
N LEU A 166 -3.62 -6.97 -7.58
CA LEU A 166 -3.23 -6.42 -6.29
C LEU A 166 -3.73 -7.35 -5.19
N VAL A 167 -2.79 -8.05 -4.55
CA VAL A 167 -3.10 -9.05 -3.53
C VAL A 167 -3.33 -8.41 -2.17
N GLU A 168 -2.41 -7.54 -1.76
CA GLU A 168 -2.38 -6.98 -0.42
C GLU A 168 -1.65 -5.63 -0.40
N ALA A 169 -2.15 -4.70 0.39
CA ALA A 169 -1.49 -3.45 0.74
C ALA A 169 -1.33 -3.37 2.26
N ARG A 170 -0.09 -3.43 2.75
CA ARG A 170 0.23 -3.44 4.18
C ARG A 170 1.36 -2.49 4.54
N ARG A 171 1.46 -2.16 5.83
CA ARG A 171 2.59 -1.40 6.34
C ARG A 171 3.82 -2.31 6.44
N GLY A 172 4.84 -2.01 5.64
CA GLY A 172 6.14 -2.66 5.69
C GLY A 172 7.10 -1.97 6.68
N GLN A 173 8.33 -2.46 6.76
CA GLN A 173 9.37 -1.89 7.64
C GLN A 173 9.87 -0.52 7.18
N LYS A 174 9.78 -0.22 5.88
CA LYS A 174 10.31 1.01 5.27
C LYS A 174 9.23 1.86 4.59
N GLY A 175 7.97 1.67 4.95
CA GLY A 175 6.82 2.33 4.33
C GLY A 175 5.79 1.35 3.76
N PRO A 176 4.89 1.78 2.87
CA PRO A 176 3.89 0.93 2.23
C PRO A 176 4.53 -0.27 1.50
N SER A 177 3.92 -1.43 1.65
CA SER A 177 4.30 -2.65 0.95
C SER A 177 3.10 -3.16 0.17
N ILE A 178 3.14 -2.97 -1.14
CA ILE A 178 2.09 -3.38 -2.07
C ILE A 178 2.53 -4.67 -2.73
N VAL A 179 1.77 -5.75 -2.54
CA VAL A 179 2.07 -7.07 -3.08
C VAL A 179 1.21 -7.33 -4.31
N LEU A 180 1.86 -7.63 -5.40
CA LEU A 180 1.22 -7.96 -6.68
C LEU A 180 1.36 -9.45 -6.98
N SER A 181 0.43 -9.97 -7.79
CA SER A 181 0.47 -11.33 -8.29
C SER A 181 0.21 -11.39 -9.79
N ARG A 182 0.99 -12.24 -10.46
CA ARG A 182 0.75 -12.68 -11.83
C ARG A 182 0.23 -14.13 -11.88
N SER A 183 0.40 -14.89 -10.78
CA SER A 183 -0.02 -16.30 -10.68
C SER A 183 -1.45 -16.45 -10.09
N HIS A 184 -2.00 -15.45 -9.42
CA HIS A 184 -3.30 -15.53 -8.78
C HIS A 184 -4.43 -15.78 -9.79
N PRO A 185 -5.38 -16.72 -9.53
CA PRO A 185 -6.50 -16.99 -10.45
C PRO A 185 -7.35 -15.76 -10.76
N ASN A 186 -7.58 -14.90 -9.79
CA ASN A 186 -8.37 -13.69 -9.97
C ASN A 186 -7.75 -12.68 -10.96
N LEU A 187 -6.46 -12.80 -11.30
CA LEU A 187 -5.89 -11.99 -12.39
C LEU A 187 -6.65 -12.24 -13.69
N VAL A 188 -6.93 -13.50 -14.00
CA VAL A 188 -7.68 -13.86 -15.22
C VAL A 188 -9.10 -13.29 -15.17
N LEU A 189 -9.76 -13.39 -14.00
CA LEU A 189 -11.09 -12.82 -13.79
C LEU A 189 -11.09 -11.30 -14.07
N ARG A 190 -10.14 -10.57 -13.47
CA ARG A 190 -10.04 -9.11 -13.65
C ARG A 190 -9.68 -8.71 -15.09
N LEU A 191 -8.88 -9.52 -15.79
CA LEU A 191 -8.60 -9.30 -17.21
C LEU A 191 -9.86 -9.49 -18.06
N PHE A 192 -10.66 -10.52 -17.79
CA PHE A 192 -11.95 -10.69 -18.47
C PHE A 192 -12.94 -9.55 -18.17
N GLU A 193 -13.01 -9.08 -16.92
CA GLU A 193 -13.84 -7.91 -16.57
C GLU A 193 -13.40 -6.65 -17.34
N HIS A 194 -12.11 -6.51 -17.59
CA HIS A 194 -11.59 -5.37 -18.36
C HIS A 194 -11.89 -5.48 -19.85
N GLU A 195 -11.86 -6.69 -20.44
CA GLU A 195 -12.00 -6.91 -21.88
C GLU A 195 -13.45 -7.20 -22.32
N VAL A 196 -14.33 -7.60 -21.38
CA VAL A 196 -15.71 -8.05 -21.65
C VAL A 196 -16.69 -7.15 -20.94
N PRO A 197 -17.29 -6.17 -21.64
CA PRO A 197 -18.27 -5.24 -21.04
C PRO A 197 -19.46 -5.94 -20.37
N GLU A 198 -19.94 -7.05 -20.93
CA GLU A 198 -21.05 -7.82 -20.39
C GLU A 198 -20.74 -8.40 -18.99
N ILE A 199 -19.45 -8.59 -18.66
CA ILE A 199 -19.03 -8.99 -17.30
C ILE A 199 -19.03 -7.76 -16.39
N SER A 200 -18.48 -6.64 -16.82
CA SER A 200 -18.49 -5.37 -16.07
C SER A 200 -19.91 -4.91 -15.74
N ASP A 201 -20.85 -5.09 -16.67
CA ASP A 201 -22.26 -4.75 -16.52
C ASP A 201 -23.05 -5.77 -15.68
N GLY A 202 -22.40 -6.89 -15.28
CA GLY A 202 -23.02 -7.95 -14.48
C GLY A 202 -23.99 -8.86 -15.25
N LEU A 203 -24.06 -8.73 -16.58
CA LEU A 203 -24.91 -9.57 -17.45
C LEU A 203 -24.33 -10.97 -17.64
N VAL A 204 -23.02 -11.10 -17.63
CA VAL A 204 -22.26 -12.35 -17.62
C VAL A 204 -21.47 -12.45 -16.35
N LYS A 205 -21.44 -13.64 -15.75
CA LYS A 205 -20.68 -13.91 -14.52
C LYS A 205 -19.72 -15.07 -14.71
N ILE A 206 -18.50 -14.94 -14.19
CA ILE A 206 -17.57 -16.05 -14.05
C ILE A 206 -17.87 -16.73 -12.72
N ALA A 207 -18.45 -17.93 -12.78
CA ALA A 207 -18.86 -18.69 -11.60
C ALA A 207 -17.68 -19.38 -10.91
N SER A 208 -16.72 -19.87 -11.69
CA SER A 208 -15.52 -20.48 -11.16
C SER A 208 -14.33 -20.35 -12.11
N ILE A 209 -13.14 -20.49 -11.55
CA ILE A 209 -11.89 -20.49 -12.28
C ILE A 209 -10.93 -21.53 -11.71
N ALA A 210 -10.29 -22.28 -12.59
CA ALA A 210 -9.16 -23.15 -12.27
C ALA A 210 -7.98 -22.73 -13.14
N ARG A 211 -6.81 -22.45 -12.50
CA ARG A 211 -5.65 -21.92 -13.21
C ARG A 211 -4.36 -22.65 -12.82
N GLU A 212 -3.62 -23.04 -13.82
CA GLU A 212 -2.22 -23.40 -13.74
C GLU A 212 -1.43 -22.29 -14.46
N ALA A 213 -0.93 -21.34 -13.64
CA ALA A 213 -0.36 -20.09 -14.15
C ALA A 213 0.80 -20.31 -15.13
N GLY A 214 0.75 -19.64 -16.28
CA GLY A 214 1.71 -19.79 -17.37
C GLY A 214 1.47 -21.01 -18.27
N HIS A 215 0.48 -21.84 -17.97
CA HIS A 215 0.17 -23.02 -18.75
C HIS A 215 -1.28 -22.99 -19.27
N ARG A 216 -2.26 -23.06 -18.38
CA ARG A 216 -3.66 -23.15 -18.78
C ARG A 216 -4.61 -22.65 -17.70
N SER A 217 -5.64 -21.93 -18.14
CA SER A 217 -6.79 -21.54 -17.33
C SER A 217 -8.07 -22.10 -17.87
N LYS A 218 -9.00 -22.43 -17.01
CA LYS A 218 -10.37 -22.79 -17.37
C LYS A 218 -11.34 -21.95 -16.55
N ILE A 219 -12.25 -21.23 -17.23
CA ILE A 219 -13.28 -20.41 -16.61
C ILE A 219 -14.66 -20.97 -16.93
N ALA A 220 -15.52 -21.01 -15.92
CA ALA A 220 -16.92 -21.37 -16.09
C ALA A 220 -17.79 -20.09 -16.04
N VAL A 221 -18.58 -19.87 -17.07
CA VAL A 221 -19.36 -18.65 -17.23
C VAL A 221 -20.85 -18.95 -17.36
N HIS A 222 -21.68 -18.05 -16.86
CA HIS A 222 -23.13 -18.07 -17.09
C HIS A 222 -23.66 -16.65 -17.30
N ALA A 223 -24.77 -16.53 -18.02
CA ALA A 223 -25.48 -15.28 -18.17
C ALA A 223 -26.59 -15.15 -17.12
N THR A 224 -26.87 -13.92 -16.69
CA THR A 224 -28.02 -13.62 -15.82
C THR A 224 -29.30 -13.61 -16.60
N ASP A 225 -29.23 -13.35 -17.92
CA ASP A 225 -30.37 -13.40 -18.87
C ASP A 225 -30.13 -14.53 -19.87
N PRO A 226 -31.10 -15.47 -20.03
CA PRO A 226 -31.02 -16.59 -20.96
C PRO A 226 -30.82 -16.20 -22.43
N SER A 227 -31.15 -14.96 -22.81
CA SER A 227 -30.95 -14.45 -24.17
C SER A 227 -29.50 -14.15 -24.51
N ILE A 228 -28.64 -14.06 -23.49
CA ILE A 228 -27.21 -13.72 -23.63
C ILE A 228 -26.36 -14.99 -23.72
N ASN A 229 -25.59 -15.11 -24.78
CA ASN A 229 -24.59 -16.16 -24.89
C ASN A 229 -23.31 -15.78 -24.08
N ALA A 230 -23.23 -16.21 -22.82
CA ALA A 230 -22.12 -15.91 -21.93
C ALA A 230 -20.74 -16.30 -22.51
N LYS A 231 -20.68 -17.50 -23.07
CA LYS A 231 -19.45 -18.03 -23.68
C LYS A 231 -19.06 -17.22 -24.93
N GLY A 232 -20.03 -16.90 -25.78
CA GLY A 232 -19.81 -16.07 -26.96
C GLY A 232 -19.33 -14.66 -26.59
N ALA A 233 -19.90 -14.04 -25.56
CA ALA A 233 -19.48 -12.74 -25.08
C ALA A 233 -18.01 -12.74 -24.60
N CYS A 234 -17.59 -13.76 -23.86
CA CYS A 234 -16.20 -13.90 -23.40
C CYS A 234 -15.20 -14.23 -24.53
N ILE A 235 -15.62 -14.98 -25.55
CA ILE A 235 -14.78 -15.28 -26.72
C ILE A 235 -14.60 -14.02 -27.57
N GLY A 236 -15.69 -13.29 -27.80
CA GLY A 236 -15.72 -12.12 -28.68
C GLY A 236 -15.62 -12.47 -30.18
N ASP A 237 -15.75 -11.46 -31.02
CA ASP A 237 -15.70 -11.62 -32.46
C ASP A 237 -14.38 -12.25 -32.90
N MET A 238 -14.48 -13.35 -33.64
CA MET A 238 -13.31 -14.12 -34.10
C MET A 238 -12.33 -14.49 -32.97
N GLY A 239 -12.78 -14.53 -31.72
CA GLY A 239 -11.95 -14.81 -30.54
C GLY A 239 -11.07 -13.63 -30.08
N ALA A 240 -11.41 -12.40 -30.46
CA ALA A 240 -10.58 -11.23 -30.18
C ALA A 240 -10.38 -10.99 -28.68
N ARG A 241 -11.47 -11.10 -27.88
CA ARG A 241 -11.44 -10.83 -26.43
C ARG A 241 -10.59 -11.88 -25.67
N VAL A 242 -10.85 -13.16 -25.90
CA VAL A 242 -10.07 -14.22 -25.24
C VAL A 242 -8.60 -14.19 -25.65
N ARG A 243 -8.29 -13.83 -26.91
CA ARG A 243 -6.90 -13.64 -27.32
C ARG A 243 -6.22 -12.45 -26.67
N ALA A 244 -6.94 -11.34 -26.46
CA ALA A 244 -6.41 -10.18 -25.74
C ALA A 244 -6.03 -10.55 -24.29
N VAL A 245 -6.89 -11.30 -23.59
CA VAL A 245 -6.59 -11.81 -22.26
C VAL A 245 -5.41 -12.80 -22.30
N ALA A 246 -5.39 -13.74 -23.25
CA ALA A 246 -4.29 -14.71 -23.37
C ALA A 246 -2.95 -14.02 -23.65
N ALA A 247 -2.92 -13.02 -24.52
CA ALA A 247 -1.72 -12.24 -24.83
C ALA A 247 -1.17 -11.51 -23.59
N GLU A 248 -2.04 -10.96 -22.73
CA GLU A 248 -1.61 -10.35 -21.46
C GLU A 248 -0.99 -11.39 -20.49
N LEU A 249 -1.37 -12.66 -20.62
CA LEU A 249 -0.89 -13.78 -19.82
C LEU A 249 0.24 -14.58 -20.52
N ASN A 250 0.95 -13.97 -21.48
CA ASN A 250 2.01 -14.60 -22.26
C ASN A 250 1.57 -15.90 -22.96
N ASP A 251 0.42 -15.82 -23.63
CA ASP A 251 -0.20 -16.91 -24.40
C ASP A 251 -0.62 -18.13 -23.56
N GLU A 252 -0.92 -17.92 -22.28
CA GLU A 252 -1.57 -18.92 -21.43
C GLU A 252 -2.88 -19.39 -22.08
N LYS A 253 -3.06 -20.71 -22.22
CA LYS A 253 -4.27 -21.28 -22.83
C LYS A 253 -5.50 -21.05 -21.98
N ILE A 254 -6.57 -20.52 -22.56
CA ILE A 254 -7.81 -20.22 -21.84
C ILE A 254 -8.96 -21.02 -22.44
N ASP A 255 -9.56 -21.89 -21.65
CA ASP A 255 -10.80 -22.59 -22.00
C ASP A 255 -11.99 -21.91 -21.30
N ILE A 256 -13.03 -21.68 -22.06
CA ILE A 256 -14.29 -21.12 -21.56
C ILE A 256 -15.37 -22.20 -21.65
N VAL A 257 -15.96 -22.56 -20.51
CA VAL A 257 -17.01 -23.56 -20.41
C VAL A 257 -18.28 -22.96 -19.82
N ASP A 258 -19.42 -23.58 -20.15
CA ASP A 258 -20.70 -23.17 -19.57
C ASP A 258 -20.78 -23.70 -18.12
N TYR A 259 -21.24 -22.83 -17.22
CA TYR A 259 -21.54 -23.23 -15.85
C TYR A 259 -22.94 -23.86 -15.78
N SER A 260 -23.07 -24.98 -15.09
CA SER A 260 -24.36 -25.56 -14.71
C SER A 260 -24.43 -25.75 -13.19
N SER A 261 -25.62 -25.56 -12.63
CA SER A 261 -25.90 -25.90 -11.23
C SER A 261 -26.01 -27.41 -10.99
N ASP A 262 -26.22 -28.20 -12.07
CA ASP A 262 -26.13 -29.65 -12.03
C ASP A 262 -24.66 -30.08 -12.06
N PRO A 263 -24.18 -30.78 -11.01
CA PRO A 263 -22.78 -31.21 -10.94
C PRO A 263 -22.35 -32.10 -12.10
N ALA A 264 -23.22 -33.00 -12.59
CA ALA A 264 -22.90 -33.90 -13.67
C ALA A 264 -22.72 -33.16 -14.99
N GLU A 265 -23.63 -32.26 -15.32
CA GLU A 265 -23.51 -31.39 -16.49
C GLU A 265 -22.27 -30.50 -16.40
N PHE A 266 -22.00 -29.90 -15.23
CA PHE A 266 -20.85 -29.03 -15.04
C PHE A 266 -19.52 -29.79 -15.18
N ILE A 267 -19.40 -31.00 -14.63
CA ILE A 267 -18.21 -31.83 -14.78
C ILE A 267 -18.02 -32.19 -16.26
N ALA A 268 -19.09 -32.59 -16.96
CA ALA A 268 -19.02 -32.90 -18.37
C ALA A 268 -18.54 -31.68 -19.22
N ALA A 269 -19.09 -30.48 -18.94
CA ALA A 269 -18.65 -29.24 -19.57
C ALA A 269 -17.18 -28.92 -19.25
N ALA A 270 -16.77 -29.11 -18.00
CA ALA A 270 -15.41 -28.84 -17.54
C ALA A 270 -14.37 -29.79 -18.16
N LEU A 271 -14.73 -30.98 -18.53
CA LEU A 271 -13.86 -31.96 -19.21
C LEU A 271 -13.72 -31.72 -20.72
N SER A 272 -14.51 -30.78 -21.29
CA SER A 272 -14.39 -30.42 -22.71
C SER A 272 -12.91 -30.08 -23.06
N PRO A 273 -12.38 -30.53 -24.22
CA PRO A 273 -13.06 -31.16 -25.37
C PRO A 273 -13.25 -32.67 -25.27
N ALA A 274 -12.92 -33.31 -24.14
CA ALA A 274 -13.15 -34.76 -23.98
C ALA A 274 -14.68 -35.05 -24.02
N LYS A 275 -15.04 -36.14 -24.71
CA LYS A 275 -16.44 -36.59 -24.69
C LYS A 275 -16.63 -37.44 -23.44
N VAL A 276 -17.50 -36.97 -22.54
CA VAL A 276 -17.88 -37.66 -21.33
C VAL A 276 -19.08 -38.55 -21.66
N THR A 277 -18.96 -39.81 -21.34
CA THR A 277 -20.03 -40.80 -21.57
C THR A 277 -20.89 -41.07 -20.33
N GLU A 278 -20.32 -40.81 -19.15
CA GLU A 278 -20.99 -41.01 -17.87
C GLU A 278 -20.31 -40.15 -16.78
N VAL A 279 -21.07 -39.59 -15.87
CA VAL A 279 -20.59 -38.80 -14.69
C VAL A 279 -21.25 -39.33 -13.43
#